data_a17fbe462b5deab2c2f1f142cf0f59fd
#
_entry.id   a17fbe462b5deab2c2f1f142cf0f59fd
#
_cell.length_a   1.000
_cell.length_b   1.000
_cell.length_c   1.000
_cell.angle_alpha   90.00
_cell.angle_beta   90.00
_cell.angle_gamma   90.00
#
_symmetry.space_group_name_H-M   'P 1'
#
loop_
_entity.id
_entity.type
_entity.pdbx_description
1 polymer ?
#
loop_
_entity_poly.entity_id
_entity_poly.type
_entity_poly.pdbx_seq_one_letter_code
_entity_poly.pdbx_strand_id
1 'polypeptide(L)'
;MKELDLILKNIKNKEFQPIYFFHGEEPFFMDVAVKAFENDVLEEDEKAFNQTVVYGKDTTFSEVLSLARQFPMMGDRQVIILKEAQEIRMTEKEADALKIYAENPVESTLLVIAHKYKKVDSRKSFAKILSKNKMLFESPKMKDYEVPKWIEQELRNVGLKTKPDIPLLLSEYLGTDLSRISNELSKLKMILKNDELLDEKIIETHIGISKDFNVFELIKALCKKDESSALRIAHFMGKSPKNNSFPMVIGNLYNFFSNLVICHTMAGQSQQAMASAMGVNPYFVKNYTEAARFYNLKHCTRIISILREMDLKNKGLGAVNMEESELLREMVYKILHVDRLKVKV
;
A
#
# COMPACT_ATOMS: atom_id res chain seq x y z
N MET A 1 10.81 9.10 -0.44
CA MET A 1 11.97 8.50 -1.11
C MET A 1 13.29 9.23 -0.79
N LYS A 2 13.46 10.51 -1.12
CA LYS A 2 14.74 11.20 -0.87
C LYS A 2 15.24 11.14 0.60
N GLU A 3 14.33 11.25 1.58
CA GLU A 3 14.71 11.12 3.00
C GLU A 3 15.12 9.70 3.36
N LEU A 4 14.39 8.68 2.89
CA LEU A 4 14.78 7.28 3.09
C LEU A 4 16.14 6.97 2.47
N ASP A 5 16.37 7.41 1.22
CA ASP A 5 17.64 7.21 0.52
C ASP A 5 18.81 7.84 1.30
N LEU A 6 18.57 9.03 1.89
CA LEU A 6 19.54 9.70 2.75
C LEU A 6 19.81 8.90 4.04
N ILE A 7 18.77 8.41 4.69
CA ILE A 7 18.90 7.59 5.90
C ILE A 7 19.70 6.31 5.60
N LEU A 8 19.35 5.60 4.52
CA LEU A 8 20.08 4.38 4.13
C LEU A 8 21.54 4.67 3.79
N LYS A 9 21.83 5.82 3.15
CA LYS A 9 23.19 6.27 2.91
C LYS A 9 23.94 6.57 4.22
N ASN A 10 23.30 7.26 5.16
CA ASN A 10 23.89 7.60 6.45
C ASN A 10 24.19 6.35 7.29
N ILE A 11 23.31 5.33 7.24
CA ILE A 11 23.55 4.02 7.88
C ILE A 11 24.85 3.41 7.33
N LYS A 12 25.02 3.37 6.00
CA LYS A 12 26.25 2.85 5.36
C LYS A 12 27.50 3.63 5.73
N ASN A 13 27.37 4.94 5.92
CA ASN A 13 28.47 5.81 6.32
C ASN A 13 28.72 5.82 7.84
N LYS A 14 27.91 5.10 8.63
CA LYS A 14 27.92 5.13 10.10
C LYS A 14 27.68 6.54 10.69
N GLU A 15 26.86 7.36 9.98
CA GLU A 15 26.44 8.71 10.39
C GLU A 15 25.02 8.65 10.95
N PHE A 16 24.85 8.75 12.26
CA PHE A 16 23.56 8.53 12.88
C PHE A 16 23.05 9.76 13.65
N GLN A 17 21.74 9.94 13.61
CA GLN A 17 20.99 10.74 14.58
C GLN A 17 20.69 9.86 15.79
N PRO A 18 20.61 10.39 17.02
CA PRO A 18 20.32 9.58 18.19
C PRO A 18 18.88 9.02 18.23
N ILE A 19 17.95 9.64 17.51
CA ILE A 19 16.55 9.19 17.40
C ILE A 19 16.11 9.22 15.94
N TYR A 20 15.42 8.14 15.54
CA TYR A 20 14.67 8.07 14.29
C TYR A 20 13.21 7.73 14.61
N PHE A 21 12.34 8.71 14.54
CA PHE A 21 10.90 8.52 14.75
C PHE A 21 10.19 8.52 13.41
N PHE A 22 9.85 7.34 12.91
CA PHE A 22 9.10 7.16 11.68
C PHE A 22 7.60 7.18 11.98
N HIS A 23 6.82 7.91 11.17
CA HIS A 23 5.36 7.93 11.26
C HIS A 23 4.72 8.16 9.90
N GLY A 24 3.45 7.81 9.74
CA GLY A 24 2.70 8.07 8.51
C GLY A 24 1.84 6.90 8.06
N GLU A 25 1.27 7.05 6.88
CA GLU A 25 0.28 6.11 6.36
C GLU A 25 0.89 4.98 5.52
N GLU A 26 2.15 5.15 5.01
CA GLU A 26 2.84 4.14 4.21
C GLU A 26 3.84 3.36 5.06
N PRO A 27 3.52 2.12 5.46
CA PRO A 27 4.39 1.31 6.31
C PRO A 27 5.62 0.78 5.59
N PHE A 28 5.56 0.57 4.28
CA PHE A 28 6.63 -0.07 3.50
C PHE A 28 7.99 0.61 3.70
N PHE A 29 8.05 1.93 3.54
CA PHE A 29 9.31 2.66 3.66
C PHE A 29 9.85 2.68 5.09
N MET A 30 8.95 2.65 6.09
CA MET A 30 9.34 2.51 7.49
C MET A 30 9.97 1.14 7.75
N ASP A 31 9.37 0.06 7.21
CA ASP A 31 9.89 -1.30 7.35
C ASP A 31 11.25 -1.47 6.68
N VAL A 32 11.44 -0.84 5.51
CA VAL A 32 12.76 -0.81 4.84
C VAL A 32 13.82 -0.12 5.71
N ALA A 33 13.48 1.05 6.29
CA ALA A 33 14.40 1.77 7.17
C ALA A 33 14.70 0.96 8.45
N VAL A 34 13.67 0.47 9.13
CA VAL A 34 13.81 -0.32 10.37
C VAL A 34 14.68 -1.56 10.13
N LYS A 35 14.46 -2.27 9.00
CA LYS A 35 15.27 -3.44 8.63
C LYS A 35 16.73 -3.08 8.41
N ALA A 36 17.02 -1.92 7.81
CA ALA A 36 18.39 -1.45 7.64
C ALA A 36 19.04 -1.14 9.00
N PHE A 37 18.33 -0.48 9.93
CA PHE A 37 18.82 -0.28 11.28
C PHE A 37 19.06 -1.58 12.04
N GLU A 38 18.23 -2.59 11.84
CA GLU A 38 18.30 -3.90 12.48
C GLU A 38 19.50 -4.73 11.97
N ASN A 39 19.84 -4.58 10.68
CA ASN A 39 20.86 -5.41 10.06
C ASN A 39 22.23 -4.75 9.90
N ASP A 40 22.26 -3.44 9.65
CA ASP A 40 23.46 -2.79 9.07
C ASP A 40 24.16 -1.81 10.04
N VAL A 41 23.66 -1.65 11.28
CA VAL A 41 24.26 -0.71 12.26
C VAL A 41 25.33 -1.37 13.12
N LEU A 42 25.03 -2.55 13.68
CA LEU A 42 25.90 -3.33 14.54
C LEU A 42 26.39 -4.58 13.81
N GLU A 43 27.59 -5.00 14.16
CA GLU A 43 28.11 -6.30 13.71
C GLU A 43 27.33 -7.45 14.40
N GLU A 44 27.34 -8.65 13.82
CA GLU A 44 26.52 -9.77 14.30
C GLU A 44 26.81 -10.19 15.75
N ASP A 45 28.06 -10.11 16.17
CA ASP A 45 28.52 -10.39 17.53
C ASP A 45 28.11 -9.33 18.55
N GLU A 46 27.97 -8.06 18.12
CA GLU A 46 27.50 -6.96 18.96
C GLU A 46 25.98 -6.99 19.17
N LYS A 47 25.23 -7.47 18.19
CA LYS A 47 23.75 -7.47 18.22
C LYS A 47 23.19 -8.20 19.44
N ALA A 48 23.81 -9.32 19.84
CA ALA A 48 23.35 -10.11 20.96
C ALA A 48 23.33 -9.33 22.30
N PHE A 49 24.18 -8.32 22.45
CA PHE A 49 24.33 -7.54 23.69
C PHE A 49 23.80 -6.12 23.58
N ASN A 50 23.84 -5.54 22.40
CA ASN A 50 23.60 -4.11 22.19
C ASN A 50 22.42 -3.80 21.27
N GLN A 51 21.66 -4.83 20.79
CA GLN A 51 20.43 -4.63 20.02
C GLN A 51 19.22 -5.14 20.78
N THR A 52 18.23 -4.28 20.96
CA THR A 52 16.97 -4.65 21.57
C THR A 52 15.82 -4.29 20.62
N VAL A 53 15.01 -5.28 20.26
CA VAL A 53 13.80 -5.08 19.45
C VAL A 53 12.60 -5.35 20.31
N VAL A 54 11.71 -4.37 20.43
CA VAL A 54 10.46 -4.46 21.21
C VAL A 54 9.25 -4.08 20.36
N TYR A 55 8.07 -4.59 20.73
CA TYR A 55 6.82 -4.32 20.03
C TYR A 55 5.88 -3.51 20.91
N GLY A 56 5.17 -2.55 20.31
CA GLY A 56 4.31 -1.62 21.05
C GLY A 56 3.22 -2.27 21.90
N LYS A 57 2.75 -3.46 21.52
CA LYS A 57 1.76 -4.22 22.32
C LYS A 57 2.31 -4.79 23.64
N ASP A 58 3.65 -4.96 23.72
CA ASP A 58 4.32 -5.67 24.82
C ASP A 58 5.12 -4.72 25.73
N THR A 59 5.07 -3.39 25.48
CA THR A 59 5.87 -2.38 26.20
C THR A 59 5.18 -1.02 26.30
N THR A 60 5.80 -0.11 27.03
CA THR A 60 5.42 1.30 27.16
C THR A 60 6.54 2.22 26.69
N PHE A 61 6.24 3.48 26.34
CA PHE A 61 7.32 4.44 26.03
C PHE A 61 8.28 4.64 27.21
N SER A 62 7.77 4.63 28.44
CA SER A 62 8.60 4.77 29.65
C SER A 62 9.62 3.63 29.77
N GLU A 63 9.24 2.39 29.47
CA GLU A 63 10.16 1.24 29.46
C GLU A 63 11.18 1.35 28.32
N VAL A 64 10.76 1.67 27.12
CA VAL A 64 11.66 1.88 25.96
C VAL A 64 12.68 2.98 26.24
N LEU A 65 12.24 4.09 26.82
CA LEU A 65 13.14 5.19 27.20
C LEU A 65 14.07 4.82 28.35
N SER A 66 13.67 3.91 29.26
CA SER A 66 14.54 3.38 30.29
C SER A 66 15.66 2.51 29.69
N LEU A 67 15.34 1.68 28.69
CA LEU A 67 16.34 0.93 27.91
C LEU A 67 17.26 1.90 27.17
N ALA A 68 16.70 2.92 26.52
CA ALA A 68 17.48 3.89 25.75
C ALA A 68 18.45 4.75 26.58
N ARG A 69 18.30 4.81 27.92
CA ARG A 69 19.20 5.49 28.84
C ARG A 69 20.34 4.60 29.36
N GLN A 70 20.30 3.31 29.07
CA GLN A 70 21.40 2.41 29.42
C GLN A 70 22.58 2.63 28.48
N PHE A 71 23.75 2.21 28.94
CA PHE A 71 24.96 2.23 28.11
C PHE A 71 25.17 0.88 27.42
N PRO A 72 25.80 0.85 26.25
CA PRO A 72 26.15 -0.40 25.59
C PRO A 72 27.04 -1.27 26.50
N MET A 73 26.83 -2.58 26.46
CA MET A 73 27.64 -3.50 27.27
C MET A 73 29.03 -3.73 26.70
N MET A 74 29.13 -3.80 25.39
CA MET A 74 30.37 -3.94 24.62
C MET A 74 30.25 -3.12 23.35
N GLY A 75 31.30 -2.38 22.98
CA GLY A 75 31.27 -1.47 21.82
C GLY A 75 30.78 -0.07 22.16
N ASP A 76 30.68 0.77 21.12
CA ASP A 76 30.45 2.21 21.26
C ASP A 76 28.96 2.59 21.19
N ARG A 77 28.08 1.65 20.81
CA ARG A 77 26.66 1.96 20.51
C ARG A 77 25.72 0.82 20.87
N GLN A 78 24.55 1.20 21.34
CA GLN A 78 23.39 0.32 21.41
C GLN A 78 22.27 0.77 20.45
N VAL A 79 21.46 -0.18 19.99
CA VAL A 79 20.34 0.05 19.07
C VAL A 79 19.05 -0.45 19.73
N ILE A 80 18.10 0.45 19.98
CA ILE A 80 16.77 0.13 20.51
C ILE A 80 15.75 0.36 19.39
N ILE A 81 15.03 -0.68 19.01
CA ILE A 81 14.04 -0.63 17.95
C ILE A 81 12.66 -0.90 18.52
N LEU A 82 11.79 0.11 18.49
CA LEU A 82 10.38 -0.01 18.84
C LEU A 82 9.55 -0.17 17.57
N LYS A 83 9.08 -1.39 17.31
CA LYS A 83 8.14 -1.72 16.22
C LYS A 83 6.71 -1.55 16.69
N GLU A 84 5.80 -1.17 15.77
CA GLU A 84 4.36 -1.03 16.02
C GLU A 84 4.04 -0.06 17.18
N ALA A 85 4.73 1.08 17.23
CA ALA A 85 4.58 2.07 18.29
C ALA A 85 3.15 2.66 18.38
N GLN A 86 2.32 2.52 17.32
CA GLN A 86 0.90 2.93 17.33
C GLN A 86 0.02 2.10 18.29
N GLU A 87 0.49 0.92 18.72
CA GLU A 87 -0.20 0.08 19.70
C GLU A 87 -0.04 0.63 21.13
N ILE A 88 0.98 1.46 21.38
CA ILE A 88 1.15 2.11 22.68
C ILE A 88 0.15 3.27 22.79
N ARG A 89 -0.64 3.25 23.87
CA ARG A 89 -1.49 4.39 24.22
C ARG A 89 -0.63 5.56 24.70
N MET A 90 -0.43 6.56 23.86
CA MET A 90 0.31 7.78 24.19
C MET A 90 -0.45 8.61 25.22
N THR A 91 -0.07 8.52 26.49
CA THR A 91 -0.53 9.40 27.57
C THR A 91 0.27 10.70 27.58
N GLU A 92 -0.21 11.73 28.32
CA GLU A 92 0.55 12.98 28.51
C GLU A 92 1.91 12.71 29.18
N LYS A 93 1.94 11.84 30.19
CA LYS A 93 3.16 11.46 30.89
C LYS A 93 4.20 10.84 29.94
N GLU A 94 3.78 9.97 29.03
CA GLU A 94 4.66 9.34 28.05
C GLU A 94 5.12 10.32 26.98
N ALA A 95 4.23 11.21 26.55
CA ALA A 95 4.58 12.29 25.60
C ALA A 95 5.63 13.24 26.20
N ASP A 96 5.52 13.58 27.48
CA ASP A 96 6.50 14.40 28.19
C ASP A 96 7.82 13.65 28.41
N ALA A 97 7.78 12.36 28.75
CA ALA A 97 8.98 11.55 28.88
C ALA A 97 9.77 11.46 27.55
N LEU A 98 9.06 11.25 26.43
CA LEU A 98 9.65 11.24 25.10
C LEU A 98 10.22 12.61 24.72
N LYS A 99 9.51 13.70 25.06
CA LYS A 99 10.00 15.07 24.86
C LYS A 99 11.32 15.30 25.60
N ILE A 100 11.36 14.99 26.90
CA ILE A 100 12.56 15.18 27.74
C ILE A 100 13.75 14.37 27.16
N TYR A 101 13.51 13.14 26.72
CA TYR A 101 14.55 12.32 26.11
C TYR A 101 15.02 12.92 24.76
N ALA A 102 14.09 13.44 23.94
CA ALA A 102 14.44 14.03 22.66
C ALA A 102 15.20 15.38 22.77
N GLU A 103 15.06 16.07 23.91
CA GLU A 103 15.84 17.29 24.22
C GLU A 103 17.32 16.95 24.56
N ASN A 104 17.56 15.81 25.24
CA ASN A 104 18.88 15.37 25.66
C ASN A 104 19.02 13.84 25.46
N PRO A 105 19.10 13.36 24.22
CA PRO A 105 19.24 11.95 23.93
C PRO A 105 20.63 11.44 24.32
N VAL A 106 20.72 10.15 24.65
CA VAL A 106 22.01 9.50 24.91
C VAL A 106 22.71 9.26 23.59
N GLU A 107 23.91 9.81 23.42
CA GLU A 107 24.67 9.75 22.15
C GLU A 107 25.11 8.34 21.76
N SER A 108 25.38 7.47 22.74
CA SER A 108 25.72 6.07 22.51
C SER A 108 24.49 5.20 22.18
N THR A 109 23.29 5.76 22.23
CA THR A 109 22.03 5.03 21.93
C THR A 109 21.45 5.51 20.62
N LEU A 110 21.08 4.55 19.76
CA LEU A 110 20.29 4.76 18.58
C LEU A 110 18.86 4.25 18.84
N LEU A 111 17.91 5.17 19.00
CA LEU A 111 16.52 4.86 19.24
C LEU A 111 15.73 4.96 17.94
N VAL A 112 15.21 3.84 17.46
CA VAL A 112 14.40 3.75 16.23
C VAL A 112 12.95 3.43 16.60
N ILE A 113 12.01 4.28 16.25
CA ILE A 113 10.58 4.14 16.55
C ILE A 113 9.78 4.10 15.26
N ALA A 114 9.00 3.05 15.05
CA ALA A 114 8.10 2.88 13.91
C ALA A 114 6.64 2.97 14.35
N HIS A 115 6.02 4.12 14.07
CA HIS A 115 4.59 4.41 14.31
C HIS A 115 3.84 4.38 12.98
N LYS A 116 3.26 3.22 12.66
CA LYS A 116 2.66 2.94 11.36
C LYS A 116 1.20 3.40 11.25
N TYR A 117 0.73 3.53 10.00
CA TYR A 117 -0.66 3.77 9.59
C TYR A 117 -1.27 5.10 10.01
N LYS A 118 -0.58 5.90 10.82
CA LYS A 118 -1.10 7.19 11.32
C LYS A 118 0.00 8.25 11.34
N LYS A 119 -0.40 9.47 11.04
CA LYS A 119 0.47 10.64 11.27
C LYS A 119 0.45 11.02 12.74
N VAL A 120 1.60 11.38 13.25
CA VAL A 120 1.72 12.00 14.57
C VAL A 120 1.20 13.44 14.49
N ASP A 121 0.43 13.88 15.49
CA ASP A 121 -0.01 15.27 15.59
C ASP A 121 1.20 16.20 15.84
N SER A 122 1.56 16.98 14.83
CA SER A 122 2.69 17.91 14.87
C SER A 122 2.58 19.02 15.93
N ARG A 123 1.38 19.22 16.50
CA ARG A 123 1.15 20.21 17.59
C ARG A 123 1.66 19.69 18.94
N LYS A 124 1.83 18.38 19.09
CA LYS A 124 2.32 17.79 20.35
C LYS A 124 3.77 18.21 20.64
N SER A 125 4.07 18.41 21.93
CA SER A 125 5.37 18.91 22.40
C SER A 125 6.54 18.06 21.93
N PHE A 126 6.47 16.74 22.05
CA PHE A 126 7.53 15.84 21.60
C PHE A 126 7.73 15.87 20.09
N ALA A 127 6.64 15.98 19.30
CA ALA A 127 6.72 16.02 17.85
C ALA A 127 7.43 17.29 17.37
N LYS A 128 7.18 18.44 18.03
CA LYS A 128 7.88 19.69 17.75
C LYS A 128 9.38 19.58 17.99
N ILE A 129 9.79 18.96 19.10
CA ILE A 129 11.23 18.78 19.43
C ILE A 129 11.87 17.82 18.42
N LEU A 130 11.27 16.67 18.17
CA LEU A 130 11.77 15.72 17.17
C LEU A 130 11.90 16.34 15.78
N SER A 131 10.89 17.12 15.36
CA SER A 131 10.94 17.82 14.07
C SER A 131 12.03 18.89 14.01
N LYS A 132 12.15 19.71 15.08
CA LYS A 132 13.21 20.73 15.19
C LYS A 132 14.62 20.12 15.07
N ASN A 133 14.82 18.95 15.67
CA ASN A 133 16.09 18.24 15.68
C ASN A 133 16.28 17.29 14.48
N LYS A 134 15.38 17.34 13.49
CA LYS A 134 15.40 16.47 12.28
C LYS A 134 15.37 14.97 12.61
N MET A 135 14.69 14.59 13.69
CA MET A 135 14.55 13.22 14.17
C MET A 135 13.15 12.64 13.88
N LEU A 136 12.26 13.41 13.26
CA LEU A 136 10.89 13.01 12.88
C LEU A 136 10.80 12.84 11.37
N PHE A 137 10.44 11.63 10.92
CA PHE A 137 10.41 11.26 9.51
C PHE A 137 9.00 10.82 9.11
N GLU A 138 8.38 11.55 8.18
CA GLU A 138 7.05 11.21 7.68
C GLU A 138 7.13 10.29 6.46
N SER A 139 6.37 9.18 6.50
CA SER A 139 6.12 8.29 5.37
C SER A 139 4.69 8.47 4.87
N PRO A 140 4.44 9.40 3.95
CA PRO A 140 3.12 9.65 3.41
C PRO A 140 2.69 8.50 2.49
N LYS A 141 1.37 8.23 2.43
CA LYS A 141 0.83 7.27 1.49
C LYS A 141 1.19 7.65 0.05
N MET A 142 1.75 6.70 -0.69
CA MET A 142 2.03 6.88 -2.11
C MET A 142 0.71 6.99 -2.88
N LYS A 143 0.64 7.92 -3.82
CA LYS A 143 -0.54 8.07 -4.68
C LYS A 143 -0.52 7.00 -5.77
N ASP A 144 -1.68 6.48 -6.13
CA ASP A 144 -1.81 5.36 -7.07
C ASP A 144 -1.10 5.63 -8.42
N TYR A 145 -1.12 6.87 -8.90
CA TYR A 145 -0.43 7.24 -10.14
C TYR A 145 1.10 7.28 -10.03
N GLU A 146 1.66 7.28 -8.82
CA GLU A 146 3.11 7.27 -8.56
C GLU A 146 3.66 5.85 -8.50
N VAL A 147 2.80 4.86 -8.22
CA VAL A 147 3.18 3.45 -8.04
C VAL A 147 3.89 2.86 -9.26
N PRO A 148 3.46 3.07 -10.52
CA PRO A 148 4.19 2.54 -11.68
C PRO A 148 5.62 3.04 -11.77
N LYS A 149 5.85 4.32 -11.46
CA LYS A 149 7.21 4.91 -11.46
C LYS A 149 8.06 4.33 -10.34
N TRP A 150 7.46 4.09 -9.18
CA TRP A 150 8.15 3.43 -8.07
C TRP A 150 8.52 1.98 -8.41
N ILE A 151 7.60 1.23 -9.06
CA ILE A 151 7.87 -0.14 -9.54
C ILE A 151 9.05 -0.14 -10.52
N GLU A 152 9.09 0.81 -11.46
CA GLU A 152 10.21 0.95 -12.41
C GLU A 152 11.55 1.12 -11.67
N GLN A 153 11.56 1.95 -10.63
CA GLN A 153 12.76 2.14 -9.81
C GLN A 153 13.12 0.88 -9.02
N GLU A 154 12.14 0.21 -8.44
CA GLU A 154 12.35 -1.01 -7.66
C GLU A 154 12.85 -2.17 -8.55
N LEU A 155 12.34 -2.32 -9.76
CA LEU A 155 12.86 -3.27 -10.76
C LEU A 155 14.34 -3.03 -11.06
N ARG A 156 14.75 -1.77 -11.19
CA ARG A 156 16.18 -1.42 -11.36
C ARG A 156 16.99 -1.77 -10.12
N ASN A 157 16.46 -1.49 -8.91
CA ASN A 157 17.14 -1.78 -7.64
C ASN A 157 17.40 -3.28 -7.47
N VAL A 158 16.43 -4.13 -7.82
CA VAL A 158 16.60 -5.60 -7.78
C VAL A 158 17.33 -6.16 -9.00
N GLY A 159 17.68 -5.33 -9.98
CA GLY A 159 18.46 -5.73 -11.16
C GLY A 159 17.66 -6.53 -12.19
N LEU A 160 16.36 -6.29 -12.31
CA LEU A 160 15.49 -6.88 -13.33
C LEU A 160 15.38 -5.96 -14.55
N LYS A 161 15.65 -6.50 -15.73
CA LYS A 161 15.41 -5.82 -17.00
C LYS A 161 13.96 -6.03 -17.42
N THR A 162 13.30 -4.98 -17.94
CA THR A 162 11.88 -5.03 -18.28
C THR A 162 11.54 -4.17 -19.48
N LYS A 163 10.38 -4.45 -20.12
CA LYS A 163 9.79 -3.57 -21.12
C LYS A 163 9.14 -2.35 -20.44
N PRO A 164 8.98 -1.21 -21.16
CA PRO A 164 8.45 0.04 -20.61
C PRO A 164 7.01 -0.04 -20.05
N ASP A 165 6.20 -0.96 -20.53
CA ASP A 165 4.80 -1.18 -20.15
C ASP A 165 4.61 -2.04 -18.90
N ILE A 166 5.61 -2.83 -18.54
CA ILE A 166 5.56 -3.76 -17.41
C ILE A 166 5.32 -3.09 -16.05
N PRO A 167 5.95 -1.96 -15.69
CA PRO A 167 5.68 -1.31 -14.41
C PRO A 167 4.22 -0.89 -14.26
N LEU A 168 3.59 -0.41 -15.34
CA LEU A 168 2.18 -0.06 -15.34
C LEU A 168 1.31 -1.32 -15.18
N LEU A 169 1.62 -2.37 -15.92
CA LEU A 169 0.94 -3.66 -15.85
C LEU A 169 1.01 -4.27 -14.44
N LEU A 170 2.18 -4.25 -13.81
CA LEU A 170 2.36 -4.73 -12.44
C LEU A 170 1.55 -3.91 -11.43
N SER A 171 1.49 -2.58 -11.59
CA SER A 171 0.67 -1.74 -10.72
C SER A 171 -0.83 -2.03 -10.88
N GLU A 172 -1.29 -2.30 -12.10
CA GLU A 172 -2.66 -2.73 -12.37
C GLU A 172 -2.97 -4.07 -11.68
N TYR A 173 -2.07 -5.04 -11.78
CA TYR A 173 -2.28 -6.40 -11.29
C TYR A 173 -2.12 -6.57 -9.79
N LEU A 174 -1.11 -5.92 -9.20
CA LEU A 174 -0.78 -6.06 -7.78
C LEU A 174 -1.45 -4.98 -6.91
N GLY A 175 -1.99 -3.93 -7.54
CA GLY A 175 -2.56 -2.78 -6.84
C GLY A 175 -1.50 -1.83 -6.31
N THR A 176 -1.78 -1.20 -5.18
CA THR A 176 -0.96 -0.14 -4.59
C THR A 176 -0.27 -0.54 -3.28
N ASP A 177 -0.33 -1.81 -2.91
CA ASP A 177 0.39 -2.37 -1.76
C ASP A 177 1.87 -2.57 -2.11
N LEU A 178 2.71 -1.63 -1.68
CA LEU A 178 4.14 -1.62 -1.99
C LEU A 178 4.87 -2.85 -1.42
N SER A 179 4.46 -3.34 -0.26
CA SER A 179 5.06 -4.53 0.36
C SER A 179 4.79 -5.78 -0.47
N ARG A 180 3.55 -5.94 -0.95
CA ARG A 180 3.16 -7.03 -1.84
C ARG A 180 3.93 -6.95 -3.15
N ILE A 181 4.00 -5.78 -3.76
CA ILE A 181 4.74 -5.58 -5.02
C ILE A 181 6.21 -5.92 -4.84
N SER A 182 6.88 -5.39 -3.82
CA SER A 182 8.31 -5.65 -3.55
C SER A 182 8.57 -7.14 -3.32
N ASN A 183 7.69 -7.83 -2.60
CA ASN A 183 7.79 -9.28 -2.40
C ASN A 183 7.67 -10.06 -3.72
N GLU A 184 6.72 -9.69 -4.59
CA GLU A 184 6.58 -10.35 -5.89
C GLU A 184 7.80 -10.08 -6.80
N LEU A 185 8.34 -8.86 -6.81
CA LEU A 185 9.55 -8.53 -7.57
C LEU A 185 10.77 -9.32 -7.06
N SER A 186 10.89 -9.49 -5.74
CA SER A 186 11.95 -10.29 -5.12
C SER A 186 11.85 -11.77 -5.51
N LYS A 187 10.64 -12.34 -5.56
CA LYS A 187 10.43 -13.72 -6.04
C LYS A 187 10.79 -13.87 -7.52
N LEU A 188 10.36 -12.92 -8.36
CA LEU A 188 10.73 -12.91 -9.77
C LEU A 188 12.24 -12.87 -9.96
N LYS A 189 12.96 -12.07 -9.15
CA LYS A 189 14.44 -12.03 -9.19
C LYS A 189 15.09 -13.39 -8.87
N MET A 190 14.52 -14.18 -7.97
CA MET A 190 15.04 -15.51 -7.64
C MET A 190 14.78 -16.55 -8.74
N ILE A 191 13.72 -16.36 -9.52
CA ILE A 191 13.28 -17.31 -10.55
C ILE A 191 13.95 -17.03 -11.90
N LEU A 192 14.08 -15.74 -12.25
CA LEU A 192 14.61 -15.30 -13.53
C LEU A 192 16.13 -15.49 -13.58
N LYS A 193 16.60 -15.98 -14.72
CA LYS A 193 18.04 -16.05 -15.01
C LYS A 193 18.62 -14.64 -15.22
N ASN A 194 19.92 -14.51 -15.00
CA ASN A 194 20.64 -13.27 -15.29
C ASN A 194 20.40 -12.88 -16.75
N ASP A 195 20.03 -11.61 -16.97
CA ASP A 195 19.72 -11.01 -18.28
C ASP A 195 18.38 -11.42 -18.93
N GLU A 196 17.57 -12.25 -18.31
CA GLU A 196 16.22 -12.54 -18.80
C GLU A 196 15.33 -11.29 -18.69
N LEU A 197 14.64 -10.96 -19.78
CA LEU A 197 13.76 -9.79 -19.83
C LEU A 197 12.41 -10.13 -19.21
N LEU A 198 12.03 -9.42 -18.17
CA LEU A 198 10.69 -9.54 -17.59
C LEU A 198 9.65 -9.07 -18.59
N ASP A 199 8.80 -9.98 -19.02
CA ASP A 199 7.69 -9.74 -19.94
C ASP A 199 6.34 -10.17 -19.34
N GLU A 200 5.26 -9.92 -20.05
CA GLU A 200 3.90 -10.26 -19.63
C GLU A 200 3.72 -11.75 -19.36
N LYS A 201 4.33 -12.64 -20.17
CA LYS A 201 4.19 -14.07 -20.04
C LYS A 201 4.83 -14.60 -18.76
N ILE A 202 5.96 -14.04 -18.38
CA ILE A 202 6.64 -14.37 -17.13
C ILE A 202 5.78 -13.93 -15.93
N ILE A 203 5.18 -12.73 -16.01
CA ILE A 203 4.26 -12.23 -14.98
C ILE A 203 3.06 -13.17 -14.84
N GLU A 204 2.43 -13.56 -15.95
CA GLU A 204 1.29 -14.49 -15.95
C GLU A 204 1.66 -15.83 -15.32
N THR A 205 2.82 -16.37 -15.68
CA THR A 205 3.27 -17.69 -15.21
C THR A 205 3.60 -17.70 -13.72
N HIS A 206 4.28 -16.66 -13.22
CA HIS A 206 4.88 -16.69 -11.87
C HIS A 206 4.10 -15.88 -10.83
N ILE A 207 3.40 -14.84 -11.22
CA ILE A 207 2.49 -14.09 -10.34
C ILE A 207 1.09 -14.69 -10.36
N GLY A 208 0.77 -15.49 -11.40
CA GLY A 208 -0.50 -16.21 -11.50
C GLY A 208 -1.69 -15.34 -11.88
N ILE A 209 -1.44 -14.17 -12.46
CA ILE A 209 -2.50 -13.23 -12.90
C ILE A 209 -2.69 -13.42 -14.40
N SER A 210 -3.85 -13.92 -14.80
CA SER A 210 -4.17 -14.10 -16.21
C SER A 210 -4.26 -12.75 -16.91
N LYS A 211 -3.59 -12.63 -18.06
CA LYS A 211 -3.66 -11.43 -18.91
C LYS A 211 -5.09 -11.13 -19.36
N ASP A 212 -5.85 -12.17 -19.69
CA ASP A 212 -7.18 -12.04 -20.31
C ASP A 212 -8.33 -12.09 -19.28
N PHE A 213 -8.08 -12.63 -18.09
CA PHE A 213 -9.14 -12.92 -17.10
C PHE A 213 -8.82 -12.35 -15.72
N ASN A 214 -8.82 -11.03 -15.62
CA ASN A 214 -8.58 -10.29 -14.38
C ASN A 214 -9.59 -9.13 -14.23
N VAL A 215 -9.59 -8.48 -13.06
CA VAL A 215 -10.53 -7.41 -12.75
C VAL A 215 -10.39 -6.20 -13.68
N PHE A 216 -9.21 -5.93 -14.21
CA PHE A 216 -8.98 -4.78 -15.11
C PHE A 216 -9.56 -5.04 -16.49
N GLU A 217 -9.42 -6.26 -17.01
CA GLU A 217 -10.07 -6.67 -18.26
C GLU A 217 -11.59 -6.73 -18.08
N LEU A 218 -12.07 -7.13 -16.89
CA LEU A 218 -13.50 -7.03 -16.56
C LEU A 218 -13.98 -5.59 -16.61
N ILE A 219 -13.26 -4.65 -15.97
CA ILE A 219 -13.59 -3.21 -16.02
C ILE A 219 -13.58 -2.70 -17.46
N LYS A 220 -12.58 -3.04 -18.27
CA LYS A 220 -12.52 -2.65 -19.70
C LYS A 220 -13.73 -3.16 -20.48
N ALA A 221 -14.12 -4.42 -20.27
CA ALA A 221 -15.33 -4.98 -20.90
C ALA A 221 -16.60 -4.26 -20.44
N LEU A 222 -16.72 -3.96 -19.14
CA LEU A 222 -17.83 -3.17 -18.59
C LEU A 222 -17.85 -1.74 -19.17
N CYS A 223 -16.70 -1.07 -19.30
CA CYS A 223 -16.60 0.26 -19.91
C CYS A 223 -17.19 0.31 -21.33
N LYS A 224 -17.07 -0.78 -22.08
CA LYS A 224 -17.58 -0.91 -23.44
C LYS A 224 -18.98 -1.52 -23.53
N LYS A 225 -19.58 -1.91 -22.40
CA LYS A 225 -20.79 -2.75 -22.31
C LYS A 225 -20.67 -4.04 -23.15
N ASP A 226 -19.46 -4.60 -23.26
CA ASP A 226 -19.22 -5.88 -23.91
C ASP A 226 -19.64 -7.02 -22.98
N GLU A 227 -20.90 -7.40 -23.11
CA GLU A 227 -21.55 -8.42 -22.28
C GLU A 227 -20.88 -9.78 -22.40
N SER A 228 -20.51 -10.18 -23.61
CA SER A 228 -19.90 -11.49 -23.88
C SER A 228 -18.54 -11.61 -23.19
N SER A 229 -17.68 -10.61 -23.36
CA SER A 229 -16.36 -10.59 -22.71
C SER A 229 -16.47 -10.46 -21.19
N ALA A 230 -17.35 -9.58 -20.68
CA ALA A 230 -17.49 -9.38 -19.23
C ALA A 230 -17.98 -10.66 -18.51
N LEU A 231 -18.98 -11.36 -19.06
CA LEU A 231 -19.50 -12.62 -18.48
C LEU A 231 -18.47 -13.75 -18.60
N ARG A 232 -17.73 -13.83 -19.70
CA ARG A 232 -16.65 -14.80 -19.87
C ARG A 232 -15.55 -14.57 -18.83
N ILE A 233 -15.10 -13.32 -18.66
CA ILE A 233 -14.08 -12.95 -17.66
C ILE A 233 -14.58 -13.31 -16.25
N ALA A 234 -15.80 -12.91 -15.90
CA ALA A 234 -16.41 -13.24 -14.60
C ALA A 234 -16.44 -14.75 -14.33
N HIS A 235 -16.78 -15.56 -15.34
CA HIS A 235 -16.78 -17.02 -15.23
C HIS A 235 -15.39 -17.59 -14.91
N PHE A 236 -14.34 -17.14 -15.63
CA PHE A 236 -12.96 -17.60 -15.40
C PHE A 236 -12.40 -17.11 -14.06
N MET A 237 -12.69 -15.87 -13.67
CA MET A 237 -12.29 -15.33 -12.37
C MET A 237 -12.91 -16.13 -11.22
N GLY A 238 -14.19 -16.48 -11.33
CA GLY A 238 -14.90 -17.29 -10.34
C GLY A 238 -14.32 -18.70 -10.15
N LYS A 239 -13.67 -19.27 -11.18
CA LYS A 239 -12.98 -20.56 -11.09
C LYS A 239 -11.59 -20.49 -10.43
N SER A 240 -11.02 -19.29 -10.26
CA SER A 240 -9.70 -19.06 -9.70
C SER A 240 -9.75 -18.04 -8.54
N PRO A 241 -10.44 -18.36 -7.43
CA PRO A 241 -10.68 -17.40 -6.33
C PRO A 241 -9.39 -17.00 -5.61
N LYS A 242 -8.33 -17.79 -5.65
CA LYS A 242 -7.04 -17.47 -5.01
C LYS A 242 -6.44 -16.16 -5.54
N ASN A 243 -6.60 -15.89 -6.82
CA ASN A 243 -6.04 -14.70 -7.50
C ASN A 243 -7.08 -13.58 -7.69
N ASN A 244 -8.37 -13.90 -7.53
CA ASN A 244 -9.49 -13.01 -7.80
C ASN A 244 -10.55 -13.14 -6.69
N SER A 245 -10.16 -12.90 -5.43
CA SER A 245 -11.12 -13.00 -4.33
C SER A 245 -12.28 -12.02 -4.52
N PHE A 246 -13.49 -12.45 -4.21
CA PHE A 246 -14.70 -11.66 -4.42
C PHE A 246 -14.64 -10.28 -3.76
N PRO A 247 -14.13 -10.12 -2.49
CA PRO A 247 -13.96 -8.81 -1.88
C PRO A 247 -12.99 -7.89 -2.66
N MET A 248 -11.91 -8.45 -3.23
CA MET A 248 -10.96 -7.69 -4.04
C MET A 248 -11.62 -7.18 -5.33
N VAL A 249 -12.42 -8.00 -6.00
CA VAL A 249 -13.15 -7.62 -7.21
C VAL A 249 -14.15 -6.51 -6.91
N ILE A 250 -14.95 -6.66 -5.83
CA ILE A 250 -15.88 -5.60 -5.38
C ILE A 250 -15.14 -4.30 -5.09
N GLY A 251 -14.02 -4.35 -4.37
CA GLY A 251 -13.24 -3.15 -4.03
C GLY A 251 -12.76 -2.40 -5.27
N ASN A 252 -12.24 -3.12 -6.28
CA ASN A 252 -11.82 -2.51 -7.54
C ASN A 252 -12.98 -1.92 -8.34
N LEU A 253 -14.11 -2.62 -8.43
CA LEU A 253 -15.31 -2.11 -9.10
C LEU A 253 -15.88 -0.89 -8.36
N TYR A 254 -15.91 -0.92 -7.03
CA TYR A 254 -16.34 0.22 -6.22
C TYR A 254 -15.47 1.46 -6.47
N ASN A 255 -14.15 1.30 -6.46
CA ASN A 255 -13.22 2.39 -6.76
C ASN A 255 -13.44 2.93 -8.17
N PHE A 256 -13.62 2.04 -9.15
CA PHE A 256 -13.88 2.45 -10.53
C PHE A 256 -15.17 3.26 -10.66
N PHE A 257 -16.31 2.78 -10.15
CA PHE A 257 -17.57 3.48 -10.26
C PHE A 257 -17.65 4.74 -9.39
N SER A 258 -16.96 4.78 -8.25
CA SER A 258 -16.80 5.99 -7.43
C SER A 258 -16.01 7.07 -8.19
N ASN A 259 -14.90 6.69 -8.83
CA ASN A 259 -14.14 7.60 -9.68
C ASN A 259 -14.94 8.03 -10.92
N LEU A 260 -15.82 7.18 -11.45
CA LEU A 260 -16.72 7.54 -12.55
C LEU A 260 -17.74 8.61 -12.14
N VAL A 261 -18.20 8.59 -10.86
CA VAL A 261 -19.00 9.71 -10.31
C VAL A 261 -18.19 11.00 -10.31
N ILE A 262 -16.92 10.97 -9.86
CA ILE A 262 -16.04 12.14 -9.90
C ILE A 262 -15.83 12.61 -11.35
N CYS A 263 -15.61 11.69 -12.29
CA CYS A 263 -15.47 12.00 -13.70
C CYS A 263 -16.68 12.78 -14.25
N HIS A 264 -17.91 12.40 -13.88
CA HIS A 264 -19.11 13.13 -14.27
C HIS A 264 -19.17 14.54 -13.67
N THR A 265 -18.77 14.73 -12.42
CA THR A 265 -18.75 16.08 -11.78
C THR A 265 -17.66 16.97 -12.36
N MET A 266 -16.63 16.40 -12.96
CA MET A 266 -15.49 17.10 -13.56
C MET A 266 -15.63 17.23 -15.10
N ALA A 267 -16.81 16.99 -15.66
CA ALA A 267 -17.04 17.07 -17.11
C ALA A 267 -16.63 18.45 -17.65
N GLY A 268 -15.84 18.44 -18.74
CA GLY A 268 -15.30 19.68 -19.35
C GLY A 268 -13.99 20.19 -18.76
N GLN A 269 -13.48 19.59 -17.68
CA GLN A 269 -12.15 19.91 -17.15
C GLN A 269 -11.03 19.21 -17.92
N SER A 270 -9.79 19.68 -17.75
CA SER A 270 -8.62 19.06 -18.38
C SER A 270 -8.41 17.63 -17.86
N GLN A 271 -7.82 16.79 -18.70
CA GLN A 271 -7.46 15.41 -18.34
C GLN A 271 -6.59 15.33 -17.08
N GLN A 272 -5.68 16.30 -16.91
CA GLN A 272 -4.81 16.40 -15.74
C GLN A 272 -5.60 16.70 -14.46
N ALA A 273 -6.57 17.64 -14.54
CA ALA A 273 -7.43 17.97 -13.40
C ALA A 273 -8.34 16.80 -13.01
N MET A 274 -8.92 16.11 -13.98
CA MET A 274 -9.72 14.91 -13.75
C MET A 274 -8.88 13.80 -13.09
N ALA A 275 -7.69 13.53 -13.62
CA ALA A 275 -6.76 12.53 -13.05
C ALA A 275 -6.42 12.85 -11.59
N SER A 276 -6.11 14.11 -11.30
CA SER A 276 -5.78 14.55 -9.94
C SER A 276 -6.97 14.39 -8.97
N ALA A 277 -8.18 14.74 -9.41
CA ALA A 277 -9.39 14.62 -8.60
C ALA A 277 -9.77 13.15 -8.30
N MET A 278 -9.55 12.26 -9.28
CA MET A 278 -9.80 10.82 -9.15
C MET A 278 -8.64 10.08 -8.46
N GLY A 279 -7.46 10.70 -8.31
CA GLY A 279 -6.27 10.03 -7.78
C GLY A 279 -5.67 8.98 -8.72
N VAL A 280 -5.94 9.05 -10.05
CA VAL A 280 -5.50 8.07 -11.02
C VAL A 280 -4.42 8.61 -11.96
N ASN A 281 -3.69 7.71 -12.63
CA ASN A 281 -2.79 8.12 -13.70
C ASN A 281 -3.60 8.77 -14.85
N PRO A 282 -3.15 9.92 -15.43
CA PRO A 282 -3.81 10.57 -16.56
C PRO A 282 -4.11 9.65 -17.73
N TYR A 283 -3.28 8.65 -17.98
CA TYR A 283 -3.49 7.63 -19.00
C TYR A 283 -4.86 6.93 -18.90
N PHE A 284 -5.34 6.68 -17.67
CA PHE A 284 -6.60 5.98 -17.44
C PHE A 284 -7.86 6.85 -17.54
N VAL A 285 -7.72 8.18 -17.55
CA VAL A 285 -8.87 9.10 -17.67
C VAL A 285 -9.74 8.78 -18.88
N LYS A 286 -9.12 8.33 -19.99
CA LYS A 286 -9.82 7.91 -21.19
C LYS A 286 -10.82 6.79 -20.92
N ASN A 287 -10.48 5.81 -20.09
CA ASN A 287 -11.37 4.69 -19.75
C ASN A 287 -12.62 5.20 -19.01
N TYR A 288 -12.45 6.17 -18.10
CA TYR A 288 -13.57 6.78 -17.37
C TYR A 288 -14.45 7.62 -18.31
N THR A 289 -13.89 8.39 -19.21
CA THR A 289 -14.65 9.19 -20.18
C THR A 289 -15.39 8.33 -21.19
N GLU A 290 -14.85 7.17 -21.57
CA GLU A 290 -15.54 6.19 -22.39
C GLU A 290 -16.69 5.54 -21.63
N ALA A 291 -16.47 5.10 -20.39
CA ALA A 291 -17.49 4.51 -19.53
C ALA A 291 -18.64 5.48 -19.21
N ALA A 292 -18.34 6.78 -19.03
CA ALA A 292 -19.32 7.82 -18.75
C ALA A 292 -20.40 7.95 -19.82
N ARG A 293 -20.14 7.50 -21.06
CA ARG A 293 -21.12 7.47 -22.15
C ARG A 293 -22.22 6.44 -21.93
N PHE A 294 -21.92 5.35 -21.23
CA PHE A 294 -22.84 4.25 -20.98
C PHE A 294 -23.45 4.27 -19.57
N TYR A 295 -22.68 4.79 -18.61
CA TYR A 295 -23.09 4.82 -17.21
C TYR A 295 -23.22 6.27 -16.71
N ASN A 296 -24.44 6.80 -16.67
CA ASN A 296 -24.72 8.11 -16.09
C ASN A 296 -24.66 8.07 -14.55
N LEU A 297 -24.77 9.24 -13.89
CA LEU A 297 -24.70 9.35 -12.41
C LEU A 297 -25.71 8.44 -11.69
N LYS A 298 -26.94 8.30 -12.22
CA LYS A 298 -27.96 7.40 -11.63
C LYS A 298 -27.54 5.95 -11.76
N HIS A 299 -26.92 5.58 -12.89
CA HIS A 299 -26.38 4.23 -13.06
C HIS A 299 -25.23 3.97 -12.08
N CYS A 300 -24.30 4.91 -11.91
CA CYS A 300 -23.17 4.76 -11.00
C CYS A 300 -23.63 4.56 -9.54
N THR A 301 -24.54 5.40 -9.05
CA THR A 301 -25.08 5.26 -7.68
C THR A 301 -25.80 3.94 -7.48
N ARG A 302 -26.53 3.47 -8.49
CA ARG A 302 -27.22 2.19 -8.45
C ARG A 302 -26.25 1.01 -8.46
N ILE A 303 -25.19 1.09 -9.27
CA ILE A 303 -24.14 0.06 -9.31
C ILE A 303 -23.43 -0.02 -7.94
N ILE A 304 -23.14 1.11 -7.31
CA ILE A 304 -22.57 1.13 -5.94
C ILE A 304 -23.52 0.41 -4.95
N SER A 305 -24.84 0.59 -5.09
CA SER A 305 -25.82 -0.14 -4.28
C SER A 305 -25.83 -1.64 -4.57
N ILE A 306 -25.68 -2.04 -5.85
CA ILE A 306 -25.54 -3.45 -6.26
C ILE A 306 -24.26 -4.06 -5.65
N LEU A 307 -23.13 -3.36 -5.72
CA LEU A 307 -21.87 -3.83 -5.13
C LEU A 307 -22.02 -4.06 -3.62
N ARG A 308 -22.69 -3.14 -2.92
CA ARG A 308 -23.00 -3.31 -1.48
C ARG A 308 -23.87 -4.54 -1.24
N GLU A 309 -24.92 -4.74 -2.05
CA GLU A 309 -25.81 -5.93 -1.94
C GLU A 309 -24.99 -7.22 -2.11
N MET A 310 -24.11 -7.25 -3.10
CA MET A 310 -23.27 -8.42 -3.37
C MET A 310 -22.24 -8.68 -2.26
N ASP A 311 -21.65 -7.63 -1.68
CA ASP A 311 -20.76 -7.76 -0.53
C ASP A 311 -21.49 -8.34 0.69
N LEU A 312 -22.72 -7.89 0.95
CA LEU A 312 -23.53 -8.44 2.04
C LEU A 312 -23.90 -9.91 1.79
N LYS A 313 -24.24 -10.28 0.57
CA LYS A 313 -24.51 -11.68 0.20
C LYS A 313 -23.28 -12.56 0.38
N ASN A 314 -22.10 -12.08 -0.02
CA ASN A 314 -20.84 -12.81 0.17
C ASN A 314 -20.50 -13.03 1.66
N LYS A 315 -20.95 -12.13 2.53
CA LYS A 315 -20.83 -12.25 3.99
C LYS A 315 -21.95 -13.07 4.65
N GLY A 316 -22.80 -13.73 3.86
CA GLY A 316 -23.90 -14.57 4.34
C GLY A 316 -25.20 -13.82 4.71
N LEU A 317 -25.28 -12.52 4.43
CA LEU A 317 -26.49 -11.73 4.69
C LEU A 317 -27.42 -11.75 3.46
N GLY A 318 -28.56 -12.46 3.58
CA GLY A 318 -29.58 -12.51 2.51
C GLY A 318 -29.28 -13.46 1.36
N ALA A 319 -28.27 -14.30 1.48
CA ALA A 319 -27.99 -15.40 0.55
C ALA A 319 -27.73 -16.68 1.33
N VAL A 320 -28.35 -17.78 0.92
CA VAL A 320 -28.11 -19.12 1.48
C VAL A 320 -27.20 -19.84 0.50
N ASN A 321 -25.91 -20.05 0.89
CA ASN A 321 -24.95 -20.93 0.19
C ASN A 321 -24.75 -20.69 -1.33
N MET A 322 -24.61 -19.44 -1.75
CA MET A 322 -24.18 -19.14 -3.13
C MET A 322 -22.65 -19.19 -3.24
N GLU A 323 -22.13 -19.83 -4.27
CA GLU A 323 -20.70 -19.82 -4.58
C GLU A 323 -20.25 -18.43 -5.06
N GLU A 324 -19.01 -18.03 -4.74
CA GLU A 324 -18.43 -16.75 -5.20
C GLU A 324 -18.50 -16.60 -6.72
N SER A 325 -18.38 -17.70 -7.46
CA SER A 325 -18.48 -17.71 -8.93
C SER A 325 -19.86 -17.32 -9.44
N GLU A 326 -20.92 -17.69 -8.73
CA GLU A 326 -22.31 -17.34 -9.06
C GLU A 326 -22.60 -15.88 -8.67
N LEU A 327 -22.14 -15.46 -7.49
CA LEU A 327 -22.25 -14.07 -7.05
C LEU A 327 -21.55 -13.11 -8.02
N LEU A 328 -20.38 -13.50 -8.52
CA LEU A 328 -19.62 -12.69 -9.47
C LEU A 328 -20.38 -12.54 -10.81
N ARG A 329 -20.96 -13.63 -11.32
CA ARG A 329 -21.77 -13.59 -12.54
C ARG A 329 -23.05 -12.76 -12.35
N GLU A 330 -23.77 -12.93 -11.22
CA GLU A 330 -24.95 -12.14 -10.88
C GLU A 330 -24.61 -10.64 -10.82
N MET A 331 -23.50 -10.30 -10.16
CA MET A 331 -23.01 -8.93 -10.02
C MET A 331 -22.74 -8.30 -11.39
N VAL A 332 -21.95 -8.97 -12.23
CA VAL A 332 -21.58 -8.48 -13.57
C VAL A 332 -22.83 -8.32 -14.45
N TYR A 333 -23.74 -9.28 -14.41
CA TYR A 333 -25.00 -9.18 -15.14
C TYR A 333 -25.84 -7.97 -14.69
N LYS A 334 -25.97 -7.75 -13.37
CA LYS A 334 -26.71 -6.60 -12.82
C LYS A 334 -26.06 -5.27 -13.21
N ILE A 335 -24.74 -5.18 -13.27
CA ILE A 335 -24.01 -3.97 -13.69
C ILE A 335 -24.30 -3.68 -15.18
N LEU A 336 -24.21 -4.68 -16.04
CA LEU A 336 -24.45 -4.53 -17.47
C LEU A 336 -25.89 -4.07 -17.80
N HIS A 337 -26.85 -4.57 -17.04
CA HIS A 337 -28.29 -4.29 -17.23
C HIS A 337 -28.86 -3.31 -16.21
N VAL A 338 -28.03 -2.44 -15.63
CA VAL A 338 -28.43 -1.48 -14.60
C VAL A 338 -29.60 -0.57 -15.03
N ASP A 339 -29.70 -0.29 -16.31
CA ASP A 339 -30.78 0.48 -16.94
C ASP A 339 -32.16 -0.23 -16.90
N ARG A 340 -32.17 -1.56 -16.93
CA ARG A 340 -33.38 -2.39 -16.97
C ARG A 340 -33.90 -2.85 -15.60
N LEU A 341 -33.06 -2.80 -14.58
CA LEU A 341 -33.44 -3.26 -13.25
C LEU A 341 -34.48 -2.30 -12.63
N LYS A 342 -35.66 -2.77 -12.24
CA LYS A 342 -36.61 -1.96 -11.48
C LYS A 342 -36.07 -1.61 -10.10
N VAL A 343 -36.24 -0.37 -9.66
CA VAL A 343 -35.94 0.01 -8.27
C VAL A 343 -36.96 -0.72 -7.38
N LYS A 344 -36.53 -1.66 -6.56
CA LYS A 344 -37.27 -1.99 -5.34
C LYS A 344 -37.05 -0.83 -4.38
N VAL A 345 -38.06 0.04 -4.27
CA VAL A 345 -38.15 1.09 -3.25
C VAL A 345 -38.38 0.41 -1.90
#